data_5ca17819ee8f4ce70ad9f028f4832666
#
_entry.id   5ca17819ee8f4ce70ad9f028f4832666
#
_cell.length_a   1.000
_cell.length_b   1.000
_cell.length_c   1.000
_cell.angle_alpha   90.00
_cell.angle_beta   90.00
_cell.angle_gamma   90.00
#
_symmetry.space_group_name_H-M   'P 1'
#
loop_
_entity.id
_entity.type
_entity.pdbx_description
1 polymer ?
#
loop_
_entity_poly.entity_id
_entity_poly.type
_entity_poly.pdbx_seq_one_letter_code
_entity_poly.pdbx_strand_id
1 'polypeptide(L)' 'MENIVLTIHLILALALVGIVLLQRSEGGG' A
#
# COMPACT_ATOMS: atom_id res chain seq x y z
N MET A 1 10.93 -8.39 19.96
CA MET A 1 9.55 -8.74 19.98
C MET A 1 8.64 -7.65 19.45
N GLU A 2 9.12 -6.46 19.49
CA GLU A 2 8.33 -5.35 18.99
C GLU A 2 8.52 -5.19 17.50
N ASN A 3 7.46 -5.43 16.75
CA ASN A 3 7.51 -5.27 15.31
C ASN A 3 6.64 -4.13 14.85
N ILE A 4 6.58 -3.09 15.67
CA ILE A 4 5.76 -1.93 15.35
C ILE A 4 6.24 -1.30 14.04
N VAL A 5 7.54 -1.15 13.90
CA VAL A 5 8.10 -0.55 12.69
C VAL A 5 7.75 -1.40 11.48
N LEU A 6 7.90 -2.70 11.62
CA LEU A 6 7.59 -3.61 10.52
C LEU A 6 6.12 -3.57 10.18
N THR A 7 5.27 -3.48 11.18
CA THR A 7 3.84 -3.42 10.96
C THR A 7 3.48 -2.14 10.20
N ILE A 8 4.06 -1.04 10.61
CA ILE A 8 3.81 0.23 9.94
C ILE A 8 4.25 0.16 8.48
N HIS A 9 5.41 -0.42 8.25
CA HIS A 9 5.91 -0.55 6.88
C HIS A 9 4.99 -1.43 6.04
N LEU A 10 4.47 -2.47 6.64
CA LEU A 10 3.55 -3.35 5.93
C LEU A 10 2.28 -2.61 5.53
N ILE A 11 1.75 -1.83 6.44
CA ILE A 11 0.55 -1.06 6.17
C ILE A 11 0.82 -0.04 5.07
N LEU A 12 1.95 0.64 5.15
CA LEU A 12 2.31 1.64 4.15
C LEU A 12 2.46 1.00 2.77
N ALA A 13 3.07 -0.17 2.73
CA ALA A 13 3.26 -0.86 1.46
C ALA A 13 1.91 -1.22 0.85
N LEU A 14 1.01 -1.74 1.67
CA LEU A 14 -0.31 -2.09 1.19
C LEU A 14 -1.07 -0.86 0.70
N ALA A 15 -0.92 0.25 1.42
CA ALA A 15 -1.59 1.49 1.02
C ALA A 15 -1.07 1.96 -0.32
N LEU A 16 0.23 1.91 -0.51
CA LEU A 16 0.82 2.35 -1.77
C LEU A 16 0.34 1.48 -2.93
N VAL A 17 0.34 0.18 -2.72
CA VAL A 17 -0.12 -0.74 -3.74
C VAL A 17 -1.58 -0.48 -4.07
N GLY A 18 -2.38 -0.27 -3.03
CA GLY A 18 -3.79 0.01 -3.23
C GLY A 18 -4.02 1.26 -4.04
N ILE A 19 -3.28 2.31 -3.74
CA ILE A 19 -3.41 3.57 -4.45
C ILE A 19 -3.02 3.40 -5.91
N VAL A 20 -1.93 2.70 -6.14
CA VAL A 20 -1.45 2.47 -7.51
C VAL A 20 -2.50 1.70 -8.31
N LEU A 21 -3.10 0.70 -7.70
CA LEU A 21 -4.12 -0.09 -8.37
C LEU A 21 -5.33 0.74 -8.72
N LEU A 22 -5.73 1.62 -7.80
CA LEU A 22 -6.87 2.49 -8.05
C LEU A 22 -6.59 3.43 -9.21
N GLN A 23 -5.43 4.04 -9.20
CA GLN A 23 -5.08 4.98 -10.26
C GLN A 23 -4.99 4.26 -11.60
N ARG A 24 -4.40 3.11 -11.58
CA ARG A 24 -4.25 2.35 -12.81
C ARG A 24 -5.60 1.93 -13.37
N SER A 25 -6.49 1.54 -12.48
CA SER A 25 -7.80 1.09 -12.90
C SER A 25 -8.53 2.19 -13.64
N GLU A 26 -8.41 3.41 -13.16
CA GLU A 26 -9.07 4.53 -13.81
C GLU A 26 -8.40 4.89 -15.12
N GLY A 27 -7.08 4.98 -15.08
CA GLY A 27 -6.35 5.35 -16.28
C GLY A 27 -6.48 4.31 -17.36
N GLY A 28 -6.65 3.09 -16.95
CA GLY A 28 -6.71 2.01 -17.89
C GLY A 28 -7.78 2.20 -18.94
N GLY A 29 -8.86 2.83 -18.55
CA GLY A 29 -9.97 3.08 -19.46
C GLY A 29 -9.60 2.98 -20.90
#